data_8de801f56007163ecc707f29ca2b709f
#
_entry.id   8de801f56007163ecc707f29ca2b709f
#
_cell.length_a   1.000
_cell.length_b   1.000
_cell.length_c   1.000
_cell.angle_alpha   90.00
_cell.angle_beta   90.00
_cell.angle_gamma   90.00
#
_symmetry.space_group_name_H-M   'P 1'
#
loop_
_entity.id
_entity.type
_entity.pdbx_description
1 polymer ?
#
loop_
_entity_poly.entity_id
_entity_poly.type
_entity_poly.pdbx_seq_one_letter_code
_entity_poly.pdbx_strand_id
1 'polypeptide(L)'
;HHQKPEKVPAPDLLVWNDGVCGAAIAWLLSKALGSKSRDGIVNASVATVTDLIPLTGFNRIIVKKGLEVINSNPPLWIKKLFEVSSIKDIEITTYEIGWAVGPRLNASGRLKSSEDSIRLLTEHDETVLEKLSSSLNSKNIERQEKTIEMYDMASEIDEKNLPKIIFSSNEKFHEGVIGLVSAKLTQRYYRPSVVISLEDGYGKGSVRSIPGVNIIEILRKFNDLFVDLGGHPMAGGFTIEKKNIPEMQKKVSQYIEKEFDDDIFVPVLNIDLKIPSDILNVKILDDIDKLKPFGMGNEQPLFLTENFVIVNSDIIGKDKTHLKLKLYDGNKYHKAVYFGGARYEKDLAVGDKVDLVYMLNKNEYNGNTYLDLVIKDFRKV
;
A
#
# COMPACT_ATOMS: atom_id res chain seq x y z
N HIS A 1 4.45 0.30 20.36
CA HIS A 1 4.92 0.69 19.03
C HIS A 1 5.86 -0.40 18.50
N HIS A 2 5.81 -0.68 17.22
CA HIS A 2 6.64 -1.71 16.55
C HIS A 2 8.13 -1.29 16.39
N GLN A 3 8.51 -0.09 16.80
CA GLN A 3 9.91 0.36 16.83
C GLN A 3 10.47 0.26 18.25
N LYS A 4 11.66 -0.33 18.36
CA LYS A 4 12.40 -0.27 19.61
C LYS A 4 13.09 1.10 19.71
N PRO A 5 12.75 1.95 20.68
CA PRO A 5 13.43 3.21 20.84
C PRO A 5 14.89 3.01 21.28
N GLU A 6 15.78 3.92 20.91
CA GLU A 6 17.19 3.89 21.35
C GLU A 6 17.28 3.95 22.89
N LYS A 7 16.41 4.74 23.50
CA LYS A 7 16.27 4.82 24.95
C LYS A 7 14.87 4.42 25.35
N VAL A 8 14.73 3.30 26.05
CA VAL A 8 13.44 2.83 26.57
C VAL A 8 12.97 3.82 27.64
N PRO A 9 11.75 4.39 27.53
CA PRO A 9 11.16 5.22 28.57
C PRO A 9 11.09 4.41 29.87
N ALA A 10 11.20 5.08 31.00
CA ALA A 10 11.07 4.47 32.35
C ALA A 10 9.76 4.91 33.04
N PRO A 11 8.57 4.50 32.53
CA PRO A 11 7.29 4.75 33.21
C PRO A 11 7.12 3.78 34.37
N ASP A 12 6.14 4.04 35.25
CA ASP A 12 5.75 3.12 36.34
C ASP A 12 5.30 1.76 35.78
N LEU A 13 4.66 1.75 34.65
CA LEU A 13 4.25 0.55 33.91
C LEU A 13 4.51 0.70 32.39
N LEU A 14 5.29 -0.19 31.84
CA LEU A 14 5.53 -0.29 30.38
C LEU A 14 4.89 -1.56 29.83
N VAL A 15 3.93 -1.40 28.91
CA VAL A 15 3.39 -2.51 28.10
C VAL A 15 3.83 -2.30 26.66
N TRP A 16 4.74 -3.14 26.20
CA TRP A 16 5.34 -3.01 24.87
C TRP A 16 5.52 -4.37 24.19
N ASN A 17 5.33 -4.39 22.88
CA ASN A 17 5.61 -5.53 22.02
C ASN A 17 5.88 -5.03 20.60
N ASP A 18 6.96 -5.46 19.98
CA ASP A 18 7.36 -5.07 18.61
C ASP A 18 6.64 -5.84 17.51
N GLY A 19 6.01 -6.96 17.84
CA GLY A 19 5.27 -7.80 16.90
C GLY A 19 3.84 -7.35 16.61
N VAL A 20 3.29 -6.35 17.35
CA VAL A 20 1.90 -5.89 17.19
C VAL A 20 1.81 -4.35 17.21
N CYS A 21 0.78 -3.79 16.59
CA CYS A 21 0.57 -2.33 16.63
C CYS A 21 0.11 -1.84 18.01
N GLY A 22 0.32 -0.54 18.29
CA GLY A 22 -0.07 0.08 19.55
C GLY A 22 -1.55 -0.06 19.89
N ALA A 23 -2.44 0.01 18.89
CA ALA A 23 -3.87 -0.19 19.08
C ALA A 23 -4.22 -1.62 19.53
N ALA A 24 -3.49 -2.63 19.04
CA ALA A 24 -3.66 -4.02 19.48
C ALA A 24 -3.22 -4.21 20.94
N ILE A 25 -2.11 -3.57 21.34
CA ILE A 25 -1.67 -3.56 22.75
C ILE A 25 -2.72 -2.89 23.63
N ALA A 26 -3.24 -1.73 23.24
CA ALA A 26 -4.29 -1.01 23.97
C ALA A 26 -5.57 -1.84 24.09
N TRP A 27 -5.96 -2.54 23.03
CA TRP A 27 -7.10 -3.46 23.06
C TRP A 27 -6.87 -4.62 24.03
N LEU A 28 -5.71 -5.26 24.01
CA LEU A 28 -5.38 -6.35 24.93
C LEU A 28 -5.39 -5.87 26.38
N LEU A 29 -4.80 -4.70 26.65
CA LEU A 29 -4.83 -4.10 27.99
C LEU A 29 -6.27 -3.82 28.44
N SER A 30 -7.12 -3.26 27.57
CA SER A 30 -8.52 -3.01 27.88
C SER A 30 -9.27 -4.30 28.24
N LYS A 31 -8.97 -5.41 27.54
CA LYS A 31 -9.53 -6.73 27.86
C LYS A 31 -9.06 -7.26 29.20
N ALA A 32 -7.78 -7.13 29.51
CA ALA A 32 -7.23 -7.50 30.80
C ALA A 32 -7.86 -6.71 31.96
N LEU A 33 -8.25 -5.46 31.71
CA LEU A 33 -9.00 -4.60 32.64
C LEU A 33 -10.52 -4.84 32.67
N GLY A 34 -11.01 -5.89 31.96
CA GLY A 34 -12.42 -6.29 32.01
C GLY A 34 -13.32 -5.61 30.98
N SER A 35 -12.79 -4.84 30.02
CA SER A 35 -13.61 -4.24 28.96
C SER A 35 -14.34 -5.30 28.12
N LYS A 36 -15.64 -5.08 27.93
CA LYS A 36 -16.51 -5.90 27.07
C LYS A 36 -16.75 -5.27 25.68
N SER A 37 -16.14 -4.11 25.41
CA SER A 37 -16.32 -3.43 24.11
C SER A 37 -15.89 -4.32 22.96
N ARG A 38 -16.74 -4.35 21.91
CA ARG A 38 -16.48 -5.05 20.65
C ARG A 38 -15.70 -4.16 19.68
N ASP A 39 -15.75 -2.84 19.84
CA ASP A 39 -15.12 -1.89 18.92
C ASP A 39 -13.59 -1.94 19.03
N GLY A 40 -13.06 -2.33 20.18
CA GLY A 40 -11.61 -2.43 20.39
C GLY A 40 -10.91 -3.40 19.42
N ILE A 41 -11.55 -4.53 19.07
CA ILE A 41 -10.95 -5.46 18.09
C ILE A 41 -11.02 -4.91 16.67
N VAL A 42 -12.07 -4.14 16.35
CA VAL A 42 -12.18 -3.45 15.05
C VAL A 42 -11.08 -2.40 14.93
N ASN A 43 -10.89 -1.57 15.96
CA ASN A 43 -9.82 -0.55 15.99
C ASN A 43 -8.43 -1.20 15.88
N ALA A 44 -8.18 -2.30 16.61
CA ALA A 44 -6.93 -3.06 16.52
C ALA A 44 -6.72 -3.66 15.12
N SER A 45 -7.77 -4.19 14.50
CA SER A 45 -7.74 -4.74 13.14
C SER A 45 -7.41 -3.67 12.11
N VAL A 46 -8.13 -2.53 12.16
CA VAL A 46 -7.89 -1.39 11.25
C VAL A 46 -6.45 -0.89 11.37
N ALA A 47 -5.96 -0.69 12.61
CA ALA A 47 -4.59 -0.25 12.83
C ALA A 47 -3.56 -1.28 12.34
N THR A 48 -3.78 -2.58 12.59
CA THR A 48 -2.87 -3.65 12.13
C THR A 48 -2.71 -3.63 10.60
N VAL A 49 -3.82 -3.43 9.88
CA VAL A 49 -3.80 -3.35 8.40
C VAL A 49 -3.15 -2.05 7.91
N THR A 50 -3.50 -0.91 8.51
CA THR A 50 -3.03 0.42 8.06
C THR A 50 -1.59 0.71 8.41
N ASP A 51 -1.06 0.12 9.48
CA ASP A 51 0.35 0.17 9.87
C ASP A 51 1.22 -0.87 9.14
N LEU A 52 0.61 -1.66 8.22
CA LEU A 52 1.30 -2.71 7.47
C LEU A 52 2.01 -3.73 8.37
N ILE A 53 1.41 -4.06 9.50
CA ILE A 53 1.94 -5.11 10.38
C ILE A 53 1.75 -6.49 9.73
N PRO A 54 2.76 -7.38 9.74
CA PRO A 54 2.64 -8.70 9.11
C PRO A 54 1.43 -9.49 9.62
N LEU A 55 0.59 -9.95 8.69
CA LEU A 55 -0.63 -10.72 8.98
C LEU A 55 -0.32 -12.20 9.23
N THR A 56 0.58 -12.45 10.16
CA THR A 56 0.96 -13.78 10.63
C THR A 56 0.54 -13.98 12.09
N GLY A 57 0.42 -15.21 12.54
CA GLY A 57 0.15 -15.55 13.94
C GLY A 57 -1.00 -14.74 14.54
N PHE A 58 -0.71 -14.02 15.62
CA PHE A 58 -1.71 -13.26 16.39
C PHE A 58 -2.30 -12.08 15.59
N ASN A 59 -1.51 -11.37 14.80
CA ASN A 59 -2.01 -10.27 13.96
C ASN A 59 -3.05 -10.72 12.95
N ARG A 60 -2.83 -11.90 12.33
CA ARG A 60 -3.81 -12.50 11.43
C ARG A 60 -5.13 -12.82 12.15
N ILE A 61 -5.05 -13.31 13.40
CA ILE A 61 -6.24 -13.59 14.21
C ILE A 61 -7.00 -12.29 14.53
N ILE A 62 -6.31 -11.22 14.93
CA ILE A 62 -6.92 -9.90 15.19
C ILE A 62 -7.66 -9.42 13.95
N VAL A 63 -6.99 -9.43 12.79
CA VAL A 63 -7.59 -8.92 11.54
C VAL A 63 -8.77 -9.79 11.11
N LYS A 64 -8.65 -11.11 11.18
CA LYS A 64 -9.75 -12.03 10.86
C LYS A 64 -10.97 -11.74 11.75
N LYS A 65 -10.77 -11.63 13.06
CA LYS A 65 -11.87 -11.38 14.02
C LYS A 65 -12.45 -9.96 13.87
N GLY A 66 -11.62 -8.97 13.58
CA GLY A 66 -12.09 -7.61 13.30
C GLY A 66 -12.94 -7.56 12.04
N LEU A 67 -12.53 -8.23 10.96
CA LEU A 67 -13.30 -8.32 9.72
C LEU A 67 -14.63 -9.09 9.91
N GLU A 68 -14.65 -10.16 10.72
CA GLU A 68 -15.90 -10.85 11.08
C GLU A 68 -16.92 -9.89 11.75
N VAL A 69 -16.45 -9.02 12.66
CA VAL A 69 -17.30 -7.99 13.29
C VAL A 69 -17.74 -6.95 12.28
N ILE A 70 -16.84 -6.44 11.46
CA ILE A 70 -17.12 -5.43 10.44
C ILE A 70 -18.17 -5.91 9.44
N ASN A 71 -18.07 -7.15 8.99
CA ASN A 71 -19.00 -7.74 8.01
C ASN A 71 -20.35 -8.18 8.60
N SER A 72 -20.43 -8.41 9.92
CA SER A 72 -21.68 -8.85 10.56
C SER A 72 -22.45 -7.72 11.22
N ASN A 73 -21.76 -6.89 11.99
CA ASN A 73 -22.34 -5.77 12.75
C ASN A 73 -21.28 -4.68 12.99
N PRO A 74 -20.97 -3.87 11.97
CA PRO A 74 -19.92 -2.84 12.05
C PRO A 74 -20.26 -1.77 13.08
N PRO A 75 -19.26 -1.28 13.85
CA PRO A 75 -19.38 -0.06 14.65
C PRO A 75 -19.90 1.11 13.80
N LEU A 76 -20.66 2.01 14.41
CA LEU A 76 -21.30 3.11 13.68
C LEU A 76 -20.29 4.01 12.97
N TRP A 77 -19.15 4.30 13.58
CA TRP A 77 -18.10 5.13 12.97
C TRP A 77 -17.55 4.56 11.65
N ILE A 78 -17.33 3.25 11.57
CA ILE A 78 -16.80 2.64 10.33
C ILE A 78 -17.89 2.53 9.26
N LYS A 79 -19.15 2.28 9.67
CA LYS A 79 -20.30 2.30 8.78
C LYS A 79 -20.44 3.67 8.08
N LYS A 80 -20.32 4.78 8.84
CA LYS A 80 -20.36 6.14 8.28
C LYS A 80 -19.19 6.42 7.33
N LEU A 81 -17.98 5.88 7.59
CA LEU A 81 -16.88 5.95 6.63
C LEU A 81 -17.13 5.15 5.36
N PHE A 82 -17.79 3.99 5.44
CA PHE A 82 -18.17 3.23 4.24
C PHE A 82 -19.20 3.99 3.40
N GLU A 83 -20.20 4.62 4.03
CA GLU A 83 -21.21 5.43 3.34
C GLU A 83 -20.56 6.55 2.50
N VAL A 84 -19.65 7.34 3.10
CA VAL A 84 -18.94 8.43 2.37
C VAL A 84 -17.89 7.92 1.39
N SER A 85 -17.50 6.66 1.47
CA SER A 85 -16.57 6.00 0.55
C SER A 85 -17.27 5.30 -0.60
N SER A 86 -18.59 5.34 -0.67
CA SER A 86 -19.41 4.62 -1.65
C SER A 86 -19.21 3.09 -1.61
N ILE A 87 -18.85 2.56 -0.45
CA ILE A 87 -18.73 1.12 -0.21
C ILE A 87 -20.09 0.61 0.25
N LYS A 88 -20.74 -0.23 -0.56
CA LYS A 88 -22.06 -0.80 -0.29
C LYS A 88 -22.12 -2.24 -0.79
N ASP A 89 -22.81 -3.09 -0.05
CA ASP A 89 -23.20 -4.44 -0.45
C ASP A 89 -22.04 -5.33 -0.93
N ILE A 90 -20.85 -5.16 -0.35
CA ILE A 90 -19.68 -5.99 -0.62
C ILE A 90 -19.11 -6.54 0.69
N GLU A 91 -18.44 -7.68 0.60
CA GLU A 91 -17.61 -8.19 1.70
C GLU A 91 -16.41 -7.25 1.93
N ILE A 92 -16.27 -6.78 3.17
CA ILE A 92 -15.14 -5.94 3.56
C ILE A 92 -13.94 -6.84 3.83
N THR A 93 -12.84 -6.53 3.15
CA THR A 93 -11.56 -7.20 3.29
C THR A 93 -10.49 -6.23 3.81
N THR A 94 -9.26 -6.68 3.92
CA THR A 94 -8.11 -5.81 4.22
C THR A 94 -7.90 -4.74 3.15
N TYR A 95 -8.36 -4.98 1.92
CA TYR A 95 -8.28 -4.01 0.83
C TYR A 95 -9.12 -2.75 1.14
N GLU A 96 -10.40 -2.90 1.51
CA GLU A 96 -11.26 -1.77 1.84
C GLU A 96 -10.75 -1.03 3.08
N ILE A 97 -10.22 -1.76 4.07
CA ILE A 97 -9.58 -1.14 5.24
C ILE A 97 -8.37 -0.29 4.82
N GLY A 98 -7.46 -0.84 4.03
CA GLY A 98 -6.23 -0.16 3.60
C GLY A 98 -6.47 0.96 2.59
N TRP A 99 -7.50 0.84 1.74
CA TRP A 99 -7.75 1.76 0.64
C TRP A 99 -8.80 2.84 0.95
N ALA A 100 -9.80 2.54 1.76
CA ALA A 100 -10.88 3.47 2.06
C ALA A 100 -10.84 4.00 3.50
N VAL A 101 -10.71 3.13 4.50
CA VAL A 101 -10.79 3.53 5.91
C VAL A 101 -9.49 4.22 6.34
N GLY A 102 -8.34 3.55 6.20
CA GLY A 102 -7.04 4.05 6.63
C GLY A 102 -6.69 5.42 6.06
N PRO A 103 -6.79 5.65 4.75
CA PRO A 103 -6.49 6.94 4.14
C PRO A 103 -7.33 8.10 4.68
N ARG A 104 -8.61 7.88 5.01
CA ARG A 104 -9.49 8.90 5.59
C ARG A 104 -9.12 9.22 7.03
N LEU A 105 -8.87 8.21 7.85
CA LEU A 105 -8.40 8.40 9.21
C LEU A 105 -7.05 9.14 9.26
N ASN A 106 -6.16 8.86 8.33
CA ASN A 106 -4.83 9.47 8.26
C ASN A 106 -4.82 10.87 7.61
N ALA A 107 -5.85 11.24 6.83
CA ALA A 107 -5.85 12.48 6.05
C ALA A 107 -5.80 13.72 6.93
N SER A 108 -6.52 13.73 8.06
CA SER A 108 -6.57 14.89 8.96
C SER A 108 -5.20 15.20 9.57
N GLY A 109 -4.47 14.19 10.03
CA GLY A 109 -3.13 14.34 10.60
C GLY A 109 -2.05 14.73 9.60
N ARG A 110 -2.28 14.48 8.29
CA ARG A 110 -1.36 14.91 7.23
C ARG A 110 -1.54 16.37 6.82
N LEU A 111 -2.74 16.93 6.96
CA LEU A 111 -3.06 18.29 6.52
C LEU A 111 -3.09 19.30 7.67
N LYS A 112 -3.57 18.91 8.86
CA LYS A 112 -3.70 19.81 10.02
C LYS A 112 -3.49 19.09 11.36
N SER A 113 -4.52 18.35 11.81
CA SER A 113 -4.58 17.71 13.13
C SER A 113 -5.34 16.39 13.05
N SER A 114 -4.94 15.40 13.84
CA SER A 114 -5.64 14.10 13.94
C SER A 114 -6.88 14.11 14.84
N GLU A 115 -7.28 15.25 15.37
CA GLU A 115 -8.40 15.40 16.33
C GLU A 115 -9.73 14.85 15.78
N ASP A 116 -10.09 15.18 14.54
CA ASP A 116 -11.34 14.67 13.92
C ASP A 116 -11.35 13.13 13.85
N SER A 117 -10.20 12.51 13.59
CA SER A 117 -10.09 11.05 13.52
C SER A 117 -10.23 10.41 14.90
N ILE A 118 -9.61 11.00 15.93
CA ILE A 118 -9.76 10.52 17.30
C ILE A 118 -11.22 10.66 17.73
N ARG A 119 -11.83 11.81 17.47
CA ARG A 119 -13.24 12.07 17.81
C ARG A 119 -14.17 11.09 17.08
N LEU A 120 -13.95 10.80 15.81
CA LEU A 120 -14.73 9.80 15.07
C LEU A 120 -14.72 8.42 15.76
N LEU A 121 -13.56 7.98 16.27
CA LEU A 121 -13.41 6.67 16.89
C LEU A 121 -14.04 6.59 18.30
N THR A 122 -14.37 7.72 18.92
CA THR A 122 -14.89 7.82 20.30
C THR A 122 -16.30 8.38 20.39
N GLU A 123 -16.85 8.86 19.28
CA GLU A 123 -18.19 9.46 19.21
C GLU A 123 -19.28 8.38 19.08
N HIS A 124 -20.47 8.68 19.61
CA HIS A 124 -21.64 7.81 19.57
C HIS A 124 -22.88 8.48 18.95
N ASP A 125 -22.89 9.81 18.84
CA ASP A 125 -23.97 10.56 18.17
C ASP A 125 -23.86 10.39 16.66
N GLU A 126 -24.92 9.84 16.05
CA GLU A 126 -24.92 9.54 14.61
C GLU A 126 -24.78 10.80 13.74
N THR A 127 -25.41 11.90 14.14
CA THR A 127 -25.32 13.17 13.40
C THR A 127 -23.92 13.76 13.43
N VAL A 128 -23.23 13.62 14.57
CA VAL A 128 -21.82 14.04 14.71
C VAL A 128 -20.91 13.15 13.89
N LEU A 129 -21.13 11.83 13.91
CA LEU A 129 -20.37 10.88 13.11
C LEU A 129 -20.50 11.13 11.60
N GLU A 130 -21.69 11.48 11.12
CA GLU A 130 -21.92 11.87 9.70
C GLU A 130 -21.08 13.08 9.31
N LYS A 131 -21.08 14.12 10.16
CA LYS A 131 -20.30 15.35 9.92
C LYS A 131 -18.80 15.07 9.92
N LEU A 132 -18.31 14.28 10.91
CA LEU A 132 -16.90 13.89 11.01
C LEU A 132 -16.47 13.05 9.81
N SER A 133 -17.25 12.05 9.41
CA SER A 133 -16.96 11.20 8.26
C SER A 133 -16.90 12.00 6.96
N SER A 134 -17.84 12.94 6.77
CA SER A 134 -17.85 13.85 5.62
C SER A 134 -16.64 14.77 5.61
N SER A 135 -16.25 15.33 6.78
CA SER A 135 -15.04 16.16 6.93
C SER A 135 -13.78 15.37 6.57
N LEU A 136 -13.62 14.15 7.11
CA LEU A 136 -12.48 13.28 6.83
C LEU A 136 -12.42 12.86 5.35
N ASN A 137 -13.58 12.61 4.73
CA ASN A 137 -13.63 12.32 3.30
C ASN A 137 -13.17 13.51 2.45
N SER A 138 -13.63 14.73 2.77
CA SER A 138 -13.19 15.95 2.06
C SER A 138 -11.69 16.19 2.20
N LYS A 139 -11.13 16.01 3.42
CA LYS A 139 -9.69 16.10 3.65
C LYS A 139 -8.90 15.01 2.89
N ASN A 140 -9.48 13.80 2.77
CA ASN A 140 -8.84 12.75 1.98
C ASN A 140 -8.83 13.07 0.48
N ILE A 141 -9.88 13.67 -0.05
CA ILE A 141 -9.93 14.16 -1.44
C ILE A 141 -8.87 15.25 -1.65
N GLU A 142 -8.83 16.27 -0.79
CA GLU A 142 -7.81 17.32 -0.84
C GLU A 142 -6.38 16.75 -0.80
N ARG A 143 -6.13 15.77 0.08
CA ARG A 143 -4.84 15.09 0.13
C ARG A 143 -4.52 14.36 -1.18
N GLN A 144 -5.52 13.70 -1.80
CA GLN A 144 -5.33 13.00 -3.07
C GLN A 144 -4.99 13.99 -4.19
N GLU A 145 -5.73 15.09 -4.31
CA GLU A 145 -5.48 16.14 -5.30
C GLU A 145 -4.07 16.73 -5.15
N LYS A 146 -3.68 17.13 -3.94
CA LYS A 146 -2.32 17.61 -3.65
C LYS A 146 -1.25 16.55 -4.00
N THR A 147 -1.53 15.27 -3.71
CA THR A 147 -0.58 14.19 -4.02
C THR A 147 -0.41 14.01 -5.52
N ILE A 148 -1.49 14.15 -6.32
CA ILE A 148 -1.43 14.07 -7.79
C ILE A 148 -0.65 15.26 -8.34
N GLU A 149 -1.02 16.48 -7.96
CA GLU A 149 -0.34 17.71 -8.41
C GLU A 149 1.17 17.66 -8.14
N MET A 150 1.55 17.28 -6.92
CA MET A 150 2.96 17.19 -6.56
C MET A 150 3.67 16.03 -7.24
N TYR A 151 2.98 14.91 -7.46
CA TYR A 151 3.54 13.78 -8.18
C TYR A 151 3.84 14.15 -9.64
N ASP A 152 2.94 14.87 -10.31
CA ASP A 152 3.15 15.31 -11.69
C ASP A 152 4.37 16.23 -11.78
N MET A 153 4.52 17.18 -10.87
CA MET A 153 5.72 18.02 -10.79
C MET A 153 7.01 17.23 -10.48
N ALA A 154 6.92 16.20 -9.63
CA ALA A 154 8.07 15.40 -9.20
C ALA A 154 8.46 14.30 -10.20
N SER A 155 7.57 13.93 -11.12
CA SER A 155 7.74 12.84 -12.09
C SER A 155 8.30 13.27 -13.43
N GLU A 156 8.71 14.53 -13.59
CA GLU A 156 9.45 15.03 -14.78
C GLU A 156 10.88 14.45 -14.80
N ILE A 157 10.98 13.16 -15.13
CA ILE A 157 12.22 12.38 -15.08
C ILE A 157 12.50 11.82 -16.47
N ASP A 158 13.76 11.90 -16.90
CA ASP A 158 14.19 11.23 -18.13
C ASP A 158 14.21 9.71 -17.94
N GLU A 159 13.17 9.02 -18.41
CA GLU A 159 13.04 7.57 -18.30
C GLU A 159 14.11 6.79 -19.09
N LYS A 160 14.80 7.45 -20.06
CA LYS A 160 15.89 6.81 -20.84
C LYS A 160 17.20 6.78 -20.06
N ASN A 161 17.40 7.75 -19.15
CA ASN A 161 18.58 7.86 -18.32
C ASN A 161 18.19 7.90 -16.84
N LEU A 162 17.43 6.90 -16.42
CA LEU A 162 16.88 6.84 -15.07
C LEU A 162 18.00 6.68 -14.04
N PRO A 163 18.15 7.62 -13.08
CA PRO A 163 19.18 7.54 -12.05
C PRO A 163 18.87 6.41 -11.05
N LYS A 164 19.91 5.88 -10.38
CA LYS A 164 19.74 4.85 -9.33
C LYS A 164 19.01 5.36 -8.08
N ILE A 165 18.93 6.68 -7.90
CA ILE A 165 18.11 7.33 -6.87
C ILE A 165 17.48 8.60 -7.46
N ILE A 166 16.21 8.83 -7.14
CA ILE A 166 15.43 9.96 -7.61
C ILE A 166 15.40 11.04 -6.53
N PHE A 167 15.66 12.29 -6.92
CA PHE A 167 15.51 13.46 -6.06
C PHE A 167 14.56 14.45 -6.70
N SER A 168 13.61 14.97 -5.89
CA SER A 168 12.76 16.08 -6.28
C SER A 168 12.59 17.04 -5.12
N SER A 169 12.74 18.33 -5.35
CA SER A 169 12.59 19.37 -4.32
C SER A 169 11.87 20.57 -4.88
N ASN A 170 10.90 21.10 -4.15
CA ASN A 170 10.14 22.27 -4.58
C ASN A 170 9.54 23.02 -3.38
N GLU A 171 9.42 24.34 -3.49
CA GLU A 171 8.76 25.21 -2.50
C GLU A 171 7.23 25.01 -2.49
N LYS A 172 6.63 24.51 -3.57
CA LYS A 172 5.21 24.18 -3.65
C LYS A 172 4.86 22.83 -3.02
N PHE A 173 5.84 22.04 -2.61
CA PHE A 173 5.59 20.75 -2.01
C PHE A 173 5.10 20.89 -0.57
N HIS A 174 4.03 20.17 -0.22
CA HIS A 174 3.46 20.17 1.12
C HIS A 174 4.06 19.03 1.95
N GLU A 175 4.65 19.35 3.11
CA GLU A 175 5.34 18.37 3.98
C GLU A 175 4.49 17.14 4.34
N GLY A 176 3.18 17.30 4.56
CA GLY A 176 2.26 16.22 4.93
C GLY A 176 2.04 15.15 3.86
N VAL A 177 2.40 15.42 2.58
CA VAL A 177 2.18 14.49 1.45
C VAL A 177 3.43 14.08 0.69
N ILE A 178 4.60 14.70 0.94
CA ILE A 178 5.87 14.33 0.27
C ILE A 178 6.18 12.83 0.39
N GLY A 179 5.85 12.19 1.51
CA GLY A 179 6.05 10.75 1.69
C GLY A 179 5.16 9.87 0.80
N LEU A 180 3.98 10.37 0.38
CA LEU A 180 3.11 9.68 -0.58
C LEU A 180 3.64 9.84 -2.00
N VAL A 181 4.15 11.03 -2.33
CA VAL A 181 4.80 11.29 -3.62
C VAL A 181 6.07 10.44 -3.78
N SER A 182 6.92 10.41 -2.76
CA SER A 182 8.12 9.56 -2.73
C SER A 182 7.76 8.08 -2.94
N ALA A 183 6.71 7.57 -2.26
CA ALA A 183 6.25 6.20 -2.44
C ALA A 183 5.75 5.92 -3.88
N LYS A 184 5.01 6.85 -4.49
CA LYS A 184 4.55 6.72 -5.88
C LYS A 184 5.71 6.71 -6.88
N LEU A 185 6.72 7.56 -6.69
CA LEU A 185 7.93 7.56 -7.52
C LEU A 185 8.68 6.24 -7.39
N THR A 186 8.90 5.77 -6.16
CA THR A 186 9.56 4.48 -5.90
C THR A 186 8.80 3.32 -6.53
N GLN A 187 7.48 3.31 -6.44
CA GLN A 187 6.65 2.27 -7.05
C GLN A 187 6.71 2.30 -8.59
N ARG A 188 6.69 3.50 -9.19
CA ARG A 188 6.70 3.63 -10.65
C ARG A 188 8.04 3.24 -11.27
N TYR A 189 9.12 3.77 -10.69
CA TYR A 189 10.46 3.66 -11.28
C TYR A 189 11.31 2.55 -10.69
N TYR A 190 10.85 1.91 -9.61
CA TYR A 190 11.60 0.95 -8.81
C TYR A 190 12.98 1.47 -8.43
N ARG A 191 13.02 2.70 -7.90
CA ARG A 191 14.22 3.42 -7.43
C ARG A 191 13.97 4.02 -6.06
N PRO A 192 14.97 4.05 -5.17
CA PRO A 192 14.89 4.92 -4.00
C PRO A 192 14.54 6.33 -4.44
N SER A 193 13.60 6.97 -3.75
CA SER A 193 13.11 8.29 -4.14
C SER A 193 13.04 9.22 -2.94
N VAL A 194 13.59 10.41 -3.08
CA VAL A 194 13.65 11.47 -2.07
C VAL A 194 12.84 12.66 -2.56
N VAL A 195 11.84 13.06 -1.78
CA VAL A 195 11.01 14.25 -2.08
C VAL A 195 11.15 15.24 -0.93
N ILE A 196 11.47 16.49 -1.25
CA ILE A 196 11.79 17.53 -0.27
C ILE A 196 10.85 18.72 -0.46
N SER A 197 10.13 19.09 0.59
CA SER A 197 9.43 20.36 0.70
C SER A 197 10.40 21.43 1.20
N LEU A 198 10.47 22.56 0.50
CA LEU A 198 11.39 23.65 0.83
C LEU A 198 10.64 24.79 1.50
N GLU A 199 11.06 25.19 2.70
CA GLU A 199 10.47 26.27 3.49
C GLU A 199 11.53 26.96 4.35
N ASP A 200 11.52 28.27 4.43
CA ASP A 200 12.30 29.13 5.36
C ASP A 200 13.76 28.73 5.58
N GLY A 201 14.48 28.45 4.49
CA GLY A 201 15.91 28.09 4.55
C GLY A 201 16.19 26.61 4.87
N TYR A 202 15.15 25.82 5.09
CA TYR A 202 15.24 24.39 5.35
C TYR A 202 14.49 23.58 4.31
N GLY A 203 14.82 22.27 4.26
CA GLY A 203 14.06 21.27 3.53
C GLY A 203 13.57 20.18 4.48
N LYS A 204 12.28 19.86 4.43
CA LYS A 204 11.74 18.67 5.05
C LYS A 204 11.63 17.56 3.99
N GLY A 205 12.41 16.50 4.16
CA GLY A 205 12.51 15.40 3.21
C GLY A 205 11.80 14.15 3.67
N SER A 206 11.23 13.43 2.71
CA SER A 206 10.77 12.07 2.90
C SER A 206 11.37 11.18 1.84
N VAL A 207 11.84 10.01 2.26
CA VAL A 207 12.47 9.02 1.37
C VAL A 207 11.73 7.70 1.45
N ARG A 208 11.64 7.02 0.31
CA ARG A 208 11.21 5.64 0.19
C ARG A 208 12.27 4.86 -0.58
N SER A 209 12.41 3.58 -0.24
CA SER A 209 13.43 2.71 -0.81
C SER A 209 12.83 1.45 -1.43
N ILE A 210 13.70 0.67 -2.06
CA ILE A 210 13.42 -0.64 -2.63
C ILE A 210 14.07 -1.73 -1.77
N PRO A 211 13.60 -2.98 -1.83
CA PRO A 211 14.25 -4.11 -1.18
C PRO A 211 15.74 -4.19 -1.51
N GLY A 212 16.57 -4.45 -0.51
CA GLY A 212 18.02 -4.53 -0.65
C GLY A 212 18.77 -3.20 -0.50
N VAL A 213 18.08 -2.05 -0.55
CA VAL A 213 18.70 -0.73 -0.35
C VAL A 213 18.25 -0.13 0.98
N ASN A 214 19.07 -0.25 2.03
CA ASN A 214 18.80 0.37 3.34
C ASN A 214 19.11 1.86 3.30
N ILE A 215 18.08 2.65 2.96
CA ILE A 215 18.27 4.09 2.73
C ILE A 215 18.64 4.86 3.99
N ILE A 216 18.19 4.44 5.16
CA ILE A 216 18.52 5.14 6.42
C ILE A 216 19.99 4.94 6.79
N GLU A 217 20.55 3.77 6.60
CA GLU A 217 21.98 3.55 6.80
C GLU A 217 22.84 4.37 5.82
N ILE A 218 22.38 4.51 4.59
CA ILE A 218 23.06 5.33 3.59
C ILE A 218 23.05 6.80 4.01
N LEU A 219 21.89 7.34 4.39
CA LEU A 219 21.78 8.74 4.81
C LEU A 219 22.59 9.01 6.09
N ARG A 220 22.61 8.08 7.05
CA ARG A 220 23.40 8.19 8.30
C ARG A 220 24.90 8.30 8.07
N LYS A 221 25.44 7.81 6.95
CA LYS A 221 26.85 8.02 6.59
C LYS A 221 27.20 9.50 6.36
N PHE A 222 26.21 10.34 6.13
CA PHE A 222 26.32 11.78 5.87
C PHE A 222 25.53 12.58 6.91
N ASN A 223 25.48 12.09 8.15
CA ASN A 223 24.62 12.65 9.22
C ASN A 223 24.93 14.13 9.53
N ASP A 224 26.13 14.59 9.26
CA ASP A 224 26.59 15.98 9.41
C ASP A 224 25.86 16.98 8.50
N LEU A 225 25.20 16.50 7.44
CA LEU A 225 24.42 17.35 6.54
C LEU A 225 22.97 17.58 7.03
N PHE A 226 22.48 16.75 7.96
CA PHE A 226 21.10 16.79 8.42
C PHE A 226 20.96 17.47 9.78
N VAL A 227 19.86 18.19 9.97
CA VAL A 227 19.45 18.73 11.26
C VAL A 227 18.78 17.63 12.10
N ASP A 228 17.97 16.81 11.43
CA ASP A 228 17.29 15.65 12.01
C ASP A 228 17.16 14.56 10.95
N LEU A 229 17.31 13.31 11.34
CA LEU A 229 17.22 12.15 10.44
C LEU A 229 16.72 10.92 11.21
N GLY A 230 15.62 10.34 10.74
CA GLY A 230 15.04 9.14 11.33
C GLY A 230 14.29 8.27 10.34
N GLY A 231 14.09 7.00 10.69
CA GLY A 231 13.30 6.08 9.87
C GLY A 231 13.79 4.65 9.92
N HIS A 232 13.36 3.88 8.95
CA HIS A 232 13.59 2.45 8.75
C HIS A 232 14.32 2.18 7.43
N PRO A 233 14.79 0.95 7.18
CA PRO A 233 15.46 0.60 5.93
C PRO A 233 14.74 1.04 4.67
N MET A 234 13.39 0.94 4.66
CA MET A 234 12.55 1.21 3.48
C MET A 234 11.95 2.61 3.44
N ALA A 235 12.02 3.38 4.51
CA ALA A 235 11.37 4.69 4.60
C ALA A 235 11.99 5.57 5.67
N GLY A 236 12.20 6.85 5.37
CA GLY A 236 12.73 7.80 6.33
C GLY A 236 12.20 9.22 6.12
N GLY A 237 12.47 10.03 7.12
CA GLY A 237 12.23 11.47 7.10
C GLY A 237 13.46 12.21 7.62
N PHE A 238 13.64 13.43 7.18
CA PHE A 238 14.74 14.26 7.61
C PHE A 238 14.43 15.76 7.49
N THR A 239 15.17 16.54 8.26
CA THR A 239 15.27 17.99 8.10
C THR A 239 16.70 18.34 7.69
N ILE A 240 16.87 19.19 6.67
CA ILE A 240 18.16 19.58 6.13
C ILE A 240 18.17 21.09 5.84
N GLU A 241 19.30 21.77 6.05
CA GLU A 241 19.45 23.16 5.58
C GLU A 241 19.47 23.19 4.05
N LYS A 242 18.76 24.15 3.43
CA LYS A 242 18.65 24.28 1.97
C LYS A 242 20.01 24.31 1.26
N LYS A 243 21.03 24.93 1.88
CA LYS A 243 22.39 24.97 1.34
C LYS A 243 23.09 23.62 1.23
N ASN A 244 22.70 22.64 2.06
CA ASN A 244 23.30 21.30 2.11
C ASN A 244 22.64 20.31 1.13
N ILE A 245 21.47 20.65 0.55
CA ILE A 245 20.75 19.75 -0.36
C ILE A 245 21.60 19.33 -1.57
N PRO A 246 22.30 20.22 -2.29
CA PRO A 246 23.11 19.80 -3.43
C PRO A 246 24.24 18.85 -3.06
N GLU A 247 24.87 19.07 -1.90
CA GLU A 247 25.93 18.20 -1.40
C GLU A 247 25.39 16.83 -1.00
N MET A 248 24.26 16.77 -0.31
CA MET A 248 23.57 15.54 0.05
C MET A 248 23.20 14.74 -1.20
N GLN A 249 22.57 15.36 -2.20
CA GLN A 249 22.23 14.70 -3.46
C GLN A 249 23.47 14.11 -4.13
N LYS A 250 24.54 14.86 -4.24
CA LYS A 250 25.80 14.42 -4.85
C LYS A 250 26.40 13.23 -4.11
N LYS A 251 26.55 13.33 -2.78
CA LYS A 251 27.19 12.29 -1.96
C LYS A 251 26.37 10.99 -1.96
N VAL A 252 25.05 11.09 -1.80
CA VAL A 252 24.16 9.93 -1.77
C VAL A 252 24.11 9.26 -3.14
N SER A 253 24.01 10.02 -4.24
CA SER A 253 24.05 9.46 -5.59
C SER A 253 25.37 8.72 -5.85
N GLN A 254 26.51 9.35 -5.56
CA GLN A 254 27.81 8.72 -5.74
C GLN A 254 27.99 7.45 -4.91
N TYR A 255 27.45 7.44 -3.69
CA TYR A 255 27.50 6.25 -2.86
C TYR A 255 26.66 5.11 -3.47
N ILE A 256 25.42 5.39 -3.89
CA ILE A 256 24.53 4.38 -4.49
C ILE A 256 25.10 3.85 -5.82
N GLU A 257 25.64 4.74 -6.67
CA GLU A 257 26.27 4.32 -7.93
C GLU A 257 27.45 3.36 -7.71
N LYS A 258 28.22 3.58 -6.65
CA LYS A 258 29.42 2.78 -6.35
C LYS A 258 29.10 1.45 -5.68
N GLU A 259 28.12 1.44 -4.77
CA GLU A 259 27.90 0.30 -3.86
C GLU A 259 26.81 -0.67 -4.35
N PHE A 260 25.99 -0.29 -5.34
CA PHE A 260 24.91 -1.12 -5.81
C PHE A 260 24.98 -1.38 -7.32
N ASP A 261 24.95 -2.65 -7.69
CA ASP A 261 24.86 -3.07 -9.08
C ASP A 261 23.46 -2.82 -9.66
N ASP A 262 23.36 -2.79 -10.99
CA ASP A 262 22.10 -2.47 -11.69
C ASP A 262 21.00 -3.50 -11.44
N ASP A 263 21.37 -4.74 -11.15
CA ASP A 263 20.43 -5.84 -10.91
C ASP A 263 19.48 -5.60 -9.72
N ILE A 264 19.94 -4.87 -8.70
CA ILE A 264 19.09 -4.54 -7.54
C ILE A 264 17.91 -3.62 -7.91
N PHE A 265 18.06 -2.89 -9.02
CA PHE A 265 17.04 -1.98 -9.53
C PHE A 265 16.09 -2.63 -10.54
N VAL A 266 16.17 -3.93 -10.71
CA VAL A 266 15.22 -4.72 -11.49
C VAL A 266 14.17 -5.31 -10.55
N PRO A 267 12.87 -5.00 -10.71
CA PRO A 267 11.85 -5.56 -9.84
C PRO A 267 11.77 -7.08 -10.03
N VAL A 268 11.75 -7.80 -8.92
CA VAL A 268 11.63 -9.26 -8.89
C VAL A 268 10.23 -9.65 -8.43
N LEU A 269 9.58 -10.53 -9.17
CA LEU A 269 8.29 -11.08 -8.82
C LEU A 269 8.48 -12.54 -8.34
N ASN A 270 8.19 -12.77 -7.06
CA ASN A 270 8.23 -14.11 -6.49
C ASN A 270 6.96 -14.88 -6.84
N ILE A 271 7.12 -15.99 -7.54
CA ILE A 271 6.01 -16.86 -7.94
C ILE A 271 5.91 -17.97 -6.89
N ASP A 272 4.73 -18.09 -6.25
CA ASP A 272 4.52 -19.08 -5.19
C ASP A 272 4.39 -20.50 -5.76
N LEU A 273 3.70 -20.64 -6.92
CA LEU A 273 3.46 -21.95 -7.50
C LEU A 273 3.23 -21.88 -9.02
N LYS A 274 3.90 -22.79 -9.76
CA LYS A 274 3.53 -23.08 -11.14
C LYS A 274 2.41 -24.11 -11.14
N ILE A 275 1.29 -23.80 -11.79
CA ILE A 275 0.11 -24.64 -11.87
C ILE A 275 -0.32 -24.91 -13.31
N PRO A 276 -0.79 -26.11 -13.64
CA PRO A 276 -1.36 -26.39 -14.94
C PRO A 276 -2.76 -25.76 -15.08
N SER A 277 -3.15 -25.44 -16.31
CA SER A 277 -4.42 -24.75 -16.59
C SER A 277 -5.68 -25.58 -16.29
N ASP A 278 -5.59 -26.89 -16.29
CA ASP A 278 -6.73 -27.80 -16.06
C ASP A 278 -7.32 -27.67 -14.65
N ILE A 279 -6.49 -27.33 -13.64
CA ILE A 279 -6.96 -27.09 -12.26
C ILE A 279 -7.61 -25.73 -12.06
N LEU A 280 -7.53 -24.82 -13.03
CA LEU A 280 -8.13 -23.49 -12.97
C LEU A 280 -9.64 -23.56 -13.09
N ASN A 281 -10.31 -23.77 -11.98
CA ASN A 281 -11.77 -23.79 -11.88
C ASN A 281 -12.20 -23.07 -10.61
N VAL A 282 -13.50 -22.83 -10.45
CA VAL A 282 -14.07 -22.07 -9.32
C VAL A 282 -13.74 -22.72 -7.96
N LYS A 283 -13.56 -24.04 -7.90
CA LYS A 283 -13.27 -24.74 -6.64
C LYS A 283 -11.93 -24.36 -6.02
N ILE A 284 -10.93 -23.95 -6.84
CA ILE A 284 -9.63 -23.50 -6.31
C ILE A 284 -9.78 -22.26 -5.43
N LEU A 285 -10.84 -21.46 -5.64
CA LEU A 285 -11.11 -20.26 -4.82
C LEU A 285 -11.42 -20.64 -3.37
N ASP A 286 -12.05 -21.79 -3.11
CA ASP A 286 -12.35 -22.25 -1.75
C ASP A 286 -11.06 -22.56 -0.97
N ASP A 287 -10.01 -23.00 -1.65
CA ASP A 287 -8.69 -23.24 -1.03
C ASP A 287 -7.95 -21.93 -0.81
N ILE A 288 -8.01 -21.00 -1.75
CA ILE A 288 -7.43 -19.65 -1.61
C ILE A 288 -8.10 -18.88 -0.46
N ASP A 289 -9.43 -19.02 -0.31
CA ASP A 289 -10.18 -18.34 0.76
C ASP A 289 -9.76 -18.78 2.17
N LYS A 290 -9.25 -20.00 2.33
CA LYS A 290 -8.69 -20.49 3.62
C LYS A 290 -7.43 -19.72 4.05
N LEU A 291 -6.71 -19.12 3.09
CA LEU A 291 -5.51 -18.32 3.35
C LEU A 291 -5.82 -16.89 3.80
N LYS A 292 -7.05 -16.40 3.59
CA LYS A 292 -7.48 -15.05 4.01
C LYS A 292 -7.37 -14.83 5.53
N PRO A 293 -7.24 -13.57 5.98
CA PRO A 293 -7.11 -12.32 5.21
C PRO A 293 -5.72 -12.13 4.64
N PHE A 294 -5.63 -11.60 3.41
CA PHE A 294 -4.36 -11.25 2.77
C PHE A 294 -3.89 -9.87 3.18
N GLY A 295 -2.57 -9.64 3.15
CA GLY A 295 -1.92 -8.38 3.47
C GLY A 295 -0.42 -8.57 3.66
N MET A 296 0.25 -7.63 4.32
CA MET A 296 1.68 -7.71 4.57
C MET A 296 2.05 -9.05 5.25
N GLY A 297 3.03 -9.76 4.72
CA GLY A 297 3.53 -11.05 5.27
C GLY A 297 2.57 -12.24 5.14
N ASN A 298 1.42 -12.05 4.48
CA ASN A 298 0.48 -13.06 4.03
C ASN A 298 -0.17 -12.58 2.74
N GLU A 299 0.64 -12.40 1.71
CA GLU A 299 0.23 -11.90 0.41
C GLU A 299 -0.67 -12.91 -0.29
N GLN A 300 -1.50 -12.42 -1.22
CA GLN A 300 -2.27 -13.31 -2.08
C GLN A 300 -1.32 -14.07 -3.00
N PRO A 301 -1.44 -15.42 -3.10
CA PRO A 301 -0.53 -16.24 -3.90
C PRO A 301 -0.46 -15.82 -5.37
N LEU A 302 0.75 -15.84 -5.91
CA LEU A 302 1.05 -15.65 -7.32
C LEU A 302 1.27 -16.99 -8.01
N PHE A 303 0.52 -17.22 -9.06
CA PHE A 303 0.58 -18.44 -9.86
C PHE A 303 1.19 -18.17 -11.22
N LEU A 304 1.95 -19.13 -11.74
CA LEU A 304 2.41 -19.16 -13.12
C LEU A 304 1.68 -20.29 -13.85
N THR A 305 1.10 -19.97 -15.01
CA THR A 305 0.66 -20.98 -15.99
C THR A 305 1.24 -20.63 -17.35
N GLU A 306 1.77 -21.65 -18.01
CA GLU A 306 2.45 -21.51 -19.30
C GLU A 306 1.52 -21.82 -20.48
N ASN A 307 1.89 -21.31 -21.66
CA ASN A 307 1.31 -21.65 -22.95
C ASN A 307 -0.18 -21.29 -23.15
N PHE A 308 -0.66 -20.22 -22.58
CA PHE A 308 -1.96 -19.67 -22.97
C PHE A 308 -1.90 -19.06 -24.37
N VAL A 309 -2.95 -19.24 -25.17
CA VAL A 309 -3.15 -18.53 -26.42
C VAL A 309 -4.12 -17.39 -26.21
N ILE A 310 -3.76 -16.19 -26.61
CA ILE A 310 -4.66 -15.02 -26.56
C ILE A 310 -5.66 -15.13 -27.71
N VAL A 311 -6.95 -15.22 -27.40
CA VAL A 311 -8.01 -15.29 -28.40
C VAL A 311 -8.82 -14.01 -28.52
N ASN A 312 -8.75 -13.14 -27.52
CA ASN A 312 -9.27 -11.78 -27.56
C ASN A 312 -8.50 -10.87 -26.63
N SER A 313 -8.36 -9.59 -26.99
CA SER A 313 -7.68 -8.55 -26.22
C SER A 313 -8.45 -7.25 -26.37
N ASP A 314 -9.04 -6.76 -25.26
CA ASP A 314 -9.87 -5.55 -25.23
C ASP A 314 -9.30 -4.55 -24.23
N ILE A 315 -9.17 -3.28 -24.61
CA ILE A 315 -8.91 -2.19 -23.66
C ILE A 315 -10.19 -1.86 -22.91
N ILE A 316 -10.13 -1.87 -21.59
CA ILE A 316 -11.27 -1.63 -20.71
C ILE A 316 -10.97 -0.54 -19.67
N GLY A 317 -12.02 -0.14 -18.94
CA GLY A 317 -11.97 0.90 -17.91
C GLY A 317 -12.36 2.27 -18.45
N LYS A 318 -12.83 3.15 -17.56
CA LYS A 318 -13.27 4.51 -17.91
C LYS A 318 -12.14 5.32 -18.57
N ASP A 319 -10.91 5.12 -18.07
CA ASP A 319 -9.71 5.82 -18.53
C ASP A 319 -8.91 5.00 -19.58
N LYS A 320 -9.49 3.87 -20.08
CA LYS A 320 -8.86 3.00 -21.09
C LYS A 320 -7.42 2.59 -20.74
N THR A 321 -7.17 2.28 -19.48
CA THR A 321 -5.83 1.95 -18.97
C THR A 321 -5.62 0.46 -18.71
N HIS A 322 -6.68 -0.36 -18.78
CA HIS A 322 -6.63 -1.77 -18.42
C HIS A 322 -6.83 -2.65 -19.65
N LEU A 323 -6.33 -3.88 -19.60
CA LEU A 323 -6.52 -4.89 -20.63
C LEU A 323 -7.36 -6.04 -20.08
N LYS A 324 -8.33 -6.49 -20.89
CA LYS A 324 -9.10 -7.70 -20.64
C LYS A 324 -8.76 -8.71 -21.73
N LEU A 325 -8.28 -9.88 -21.32
CA LEU A 325 -7.91 -10.95 -22.23
C LEU A 325 -8.90 -12.12 -22.12
N LYS A 326 -9.18 -12.74 -23.24
CA LYS A 326 -9.73 -14.08 -23.33
C LYS A 326 -8.61 -15.02 -23.75
N LEU A 327 -8.34 -16.01 -22.94
CA LEU A 327 -7.23 -16.94 -23.10
C LEU A 327 -7.77 -18.33 -23.42
N TYR A 328 -7.02 -19.11 -24.19
CA TYR A 328 -7.32 -20.53 -24.49
C TYR A 328 -6.13 -21.39 -24.06
N ASP A 329 -6.39 -22.46 -23.34
CA ASP A 329 -5.37 -23.38 -22.83
C ASP A 329 -5.25 -24.70 -23.61
N GLY A 330 -5.93 -24.81 -24.74
CA GLY A 330 -6.05 -26.04 -25.53
C GLY A 330 -7.31 -26.84 -25.24
N ASN A 331 -8.01 -26.56 -24.14
CA ASN A 331 -9.22 -27.25 -23.72
C ASN A 331 -10.39 -26.28 -23.44
N LYS A 332 -10.15 -25.24 -22.68
CA LYS A 332 -11.18 -24.27 -22.24
C LYS A 332 -10.70 -22.82 -22.32
N TYR A 333 -11.65 -21.91 -22.16
CA TYR A 333 -11.38 -20.48 -22.15
C TYR A 333 -11.31 -19.95 -20.71
N HIS A 334 -10.36 -19.01 -20.49
CA HIS A 334 -10.19 -18.30 -19.25
C HIS A 334 -10.33 -16.79 -19.48
N LYS A 335 -10.82 -16.09 -18.47
CA LYS A 335 -10.86 -14.63 -18.44
C LYS A 335 -9.70 -14.10 -17.63
N ALA A 336 -9.01 -13.10 -18.15
CA ALA A 336 -7.95 -12.44 -17.45
C ALA A 336 -8.08 -10.91 -17.55
N VAL A 337 -7.65 -10.20 -16.51
CA VAL A 337 -7.61 -8.74 -16.47
C VAL A 337 -6.21 -8.30 -16.07
N TYR A 338 -5.66 -7.37 -16.83
CA TYR A 338 -4.39 -6.73 -16.54
C TYR A 338 -4.61 -5.26 -16.22
N PHE A 339 -4.65 -4.91 -14.93
CA PHE A 339 -4.81 -3.53 -14.49
C PHE A 339 -3.56 -2.71 -14.86
N GLY A 340 -3.76 -1.58 -15.54
CA GLY A 340 -2.65 -0.79 -16.11
C GLY A 340 -2.00 -1.41 -17.34
N GLY A 341 -2.54 -2.51 -17.86
CA GLY A 341 -1.95 -3.30 -18.95
C GLY A 341 -2.18 -2.76 -20.36
N ALA A 342 -2.97 -1.69 -20.56
CA ALA A 342 -3.24 -1.15 -21.89
C ALA A 342 -1.96 -0.77 -22.67
N ARG A 343 -0.89 -0.38 -21.99
CA ARG A 343 0.43 -0.10 -22.59
C ARG A 343 1.06 -1.32 -23.29
N TYR A 344 0.64 -2.53 -22.92
CA TYR A 344 1.13 -3.79 -23.47
C TYR A 344 0.19 -4.39 -24.52
N GLU A 345 -0.79 -3.63 -25.04
CA GLU A 345 -1.75 -4.11 -26.04
C GLU A 345 -1.06 -4.71 -27.27
N LYS A 346 0.02 -4.06 -27.74
CA LYS A 346 0.81 -4.52 -28.88
C LYS A 346 1.64 -5.77 -28.57
N ASP A 347 2.00 -5.95 -27.32
CA ASP A 347 2.79 -7.10 -26.85
C ASP A 347 1.92 -8.31 -26.52
N LEU A 348 0.59 -8.11 -26.39
CA LEU A 348 -0.40 -9.12 -26.03
C LEU A 348 -1.48 -9.22 -27.12
N ALA A 349 -1.04 -9.49 -28.34
CA ALA A 349 -1.91 -9.56 -29.52
C ALA A 349 -2.65 -10.91 -29.61
N VAL A 350 -3.81 -10.90 -30.30
CA VAL A 350 -4.55 -12.13 -30.60
C VAL A 350 -3.69 -13.09 -31.41
N GLY A 351 -3.63 -14.36 -30.98
CA GLY A 351 -2.81 -15.41 -31.56
C GLY A 351 -1.47 -15.62 -30.84
N ASP A 352 -1.02 -14.68 -30.03
CA ASP A 352 0.21 -14.84 -29.25
C ASP A 352 0.08 -15.96 -28.21
N LYS A 353 1.19 -16.70 -28.03
CA LYS A 353 1.37 -17.61 -26.88
C LYS A 353 2.08 -16.89 -25.76
N VAL A 354 1.56 -17.04 -24.56
CA VAL A 354 2.08 -16.34 -23.38
C VAL A 354 2.10 -17.24 -22.15
N ASP A 355 3.14 -17.05 -21.34
CA ASP A 355 3.17 -17.50 -19.96
C ASP A 355 2.68 -16.34 -19.09
N LEU A 356 1.79 -16.61 -18.15
CA LEU A 356 1.18 -15.58 -17.33
C LEU A 356 1.45 -15.81 -15.85
N VAL A 357 1.86 -14.75 -15.17
CA VAL A 357 1.89 -14.67 -13.71
C VAL A 357 0.67 -13.87 -13.24
N TYR A 358 -0.13 -14.46 -12.35
CA TYR A 358 -1.42 -13.90 -11.98
C TYR A 358 -1.83 -14.28 -10.55
N MET A 359 -2.77 -13.52 -10.00
CA MET A 359 -3.57 -13.88 -8.82
C MET A 359 -4.93 -14.40 -9.27
N LEU A 360 -5.52 -15.30 -8.48
CA LEU A 360 -6.88 -15.79 -8.68
C LEU A 360 -7.88 -14.86 -7.99
N ASN A 361 -8.91 -14.45 -8.72
CA ASN A 361 -9.96 -13.59 -8.18
C ASN A 361 -11.35 -14.18 -8.40
N LYS A 362 -12.18 -14.07 -7.37
CA LYS A 362 -13.60 -14.42 -7.43
C LYS A 362 -14.36 -13.25 -8.05
N ASN A 363 -15.11 -13.52 -9.10
CA ASN A 363 -15.97 -12.53 -9.76
C ASN A 363 -17.41 -13.04 -9.72
N GLU A 364 -18.32 -12.28 -9.12
CA GLU A 364 -19.74 -12.59 -9.04
C GLU A 364 -20.54 -11.68 -9.98
N TYR A 365 -21.26 -12.28 -10.91
CA TYR A 365 -22.08 -11.58 -11.87
C TYR A 365 -23.39 -12.33 -12.15
N ASN A 366 -24.53 -11.66 -12.00
CA ASN A 366 -25.87 -12.24 -12.17
C ASN A 366 -26.08 -13.55 -11.38
N GLY A 367 -25.61 -13.61 -10.14
CA GLY A 367 -25.74 -14.78 -9.27
C GLY A 367 -24.82 -15.96 -9.61
N ASN A 368 -23.95 -15.83 -10.59
CA ASN A 368 -22.96 -16.84 -10.94
C ASN A 368 -21.56 -16.40 -10.47
N THR A 369 -20.79 -17.38 -10.00
CA THR A 369 -19.39 -17.18 -9.62
C THR A 369 -18.47 -17.57 -10.77
N TYR A 370 -17.52 -16.70 -11.08
CA TYR A 370 -16.49 -16.88 -12.11
C TYR A 370 -15.10 -16.77 -11.47
N LEU A 371 -14.15 -17.49 -12.09
CA LEU A 371 -12.74 -17.36 -11.80
C LEU A 371 -12.13 -16.40 -12.82
N ASP A 372 -11.61 -15.27 -12.35
CA ASP A 372 -10.84 -14.32 -13.16
C ASP A 372 -9.35 -14.40 -12.77
N LEU A 373 -8.47 -14.34 -13.77
CA LEU A 373 -7.02 -14.25 -13.58
C LEU A 373 -6.62 -12.77 -13.57
N VAL A 374 -6.10 -12.27 -12.45
CA VAL A 374 -5.59 -10.90 -12.35
C VAL A 374 -4.10 -10.91 -12.67
N ILE A 375 -3.75 -10.54 -13.91
CA ILE A 375 -2.39 -10.58 -14.43
C ILE A 375 -1.48 -9.61 -13.66
N LYS A 376 -0.29 -10.07 -13.31
CA LYS A 376 0.79 -9.30 -12.70
C LYS A 376 1.96 -9.13 -13.65
N ASP A 377 2.26 -10.16 -14.43
CA ASP A 377 3.33 -10.14 -15.42
C ASP A 377 3.08 -11.19 -16.50
N PHE A 378 3.81 -11.10 -17.61
CA PHE A 378 3.72 -12.03 -18.71
C PHE A 378 5.05 -12.19 -19.42
N ARG A 379 5.18 -13.33 -20.11
CA ARG A 379 6.27 -13.60 -21.04
C ARG A 379 5.70 -14.18 -22.34
N LYS A 380 6.12 -13.64 -23.49
CA LYS A 380 5.84 -14.26 -24.79
C LYS A 380 6.67 -15.52 -24.95
N VAL A 381 6.09 -16.54 -25.55
CA VAL A 381 6.71 -17.84 -25.82
C VAL A 381 7.07 -17.95 -27.31
#